data_d1ab0b748947433d40519f25cebdda23
#
_entry.id   d1ab0b748947433d40519f25cebdda23
#
_cell.length_a   1.000
_cell.length_b   1.000
_cell.length_c   1.000
_cell.angle_alpha   90.00
_cell.angle_beta   90.00
_cell.angle_gamma   90.00
#
_symmetry.space_group_name_H-M   'P 1'
#
loop_
_entity.id
_entity.type
_entity.pdbx_description
1 polymer ?
#
loop_
_entity_poly.entity_id
_entity_poly.type
_entity_poly.pdbx_seq_one_letter_code
_entity_poly.pdbx_strand_id
1 'polypeptide(L)'
;MAEGLFEADGKWYFAGENGILAHGFADTPEGREYFSADGSRASGLTVAEGKFALLDEKGRPVTGWETAFDGIYYRDGNGVALTGEQMIDGVPYSFNSFGRLQTGFVRTDEGTRYYSSDGTMAVGAVNISGAEYTFTEDGLMIGKVLLPVPVVIQNPELPNGCEITSLAEVLQYLGFDAEHTLLAKEYLPCEAIRYEDGKTLVPDPEEAYVGNPATTSGWYCFEEPVIRAADQYLSDQGSVLRAQKVSGADLDALSEYLKNGQPVIVWITQKLADVRRTAFTWTLPDGSETHPYGGLHCVVLSGMDENTVTFSDPIYGEWTAEKERFYEIYQGMGSRAVVIG
;
A
#
# COMPACT_ATOMS: atom_id res chain seq x y z
N MET A 1 45.90 -30.40 -24.65
CA MET A 1 45.04 -29.38 -24.10
C MET A 1 43.83 -30.12 -23.58
N ALA A 2 43.29 -29.73 -22.43
CA ALA A 2 42.07 -30.34 -21.94
C ALA A 2 40.90 -29.96 -22.85
N GLU A 3 40.06 -30.91 -23.21
CA GLU A 3 38.80 -30.71 -23.90
C GLU A 3 37.66 -31.28 -23.03
N GLY A 4 36.51 -30.63 -23.11
CA GLY A 4 35.35 -31.03 -22.30
C GLY A 4 35.37 -30.47 -20.86
N LEU A 5 34.55 -31.07 -19.98
CA LEU A 5 34.48 -30.73 -18.54
C LEU A 5 35.67 -31.33 -17.82
N PHE A 6 36.32 -30.52 -16.98
CA PHE A 6 37.44 -30.98 -16.14
C PHE A 6 37.48 -30.17 -14.82
N GLU A 7 38.09 -30.76 -13.81
CA GLU A 7 38.30 -30.12 -12.51
C GLU A 7 39.76 -29.70 -12.35
N ALA A 8 39.98 -28.49 -11.87
CA ALA A 8 41.29 -27.97 -11.48
C ALA A 8 41.16 -27.09 -10.25
N ASP A 9 42.03 -27.26 -9.25
CA ASP A 9 42.04 -26.51 -8.02
C ASP A 9 40.65 -26.46 -7.25
N GLY A 10 39.90 -27.58 -7.34
CA GLY A 10 38.59 -27.69 -6.72
C GLY A 10 37.45 -26.94 -7.45
N LYS A 11 37.72 -26.48 -8.65
CA LYS A 11 36.73 -25.81 -9.54
C LYS A 11 36.56 -26.57 -10.83
N TRP A 12 35.34 -26.53 -11.35
CA TRP A 12 34.98 -27.10 -12.65
C TRP A 12 35.12 -26.09 -13.75
N TYR A 13 35.64 -26.53 -14.91
CA TYR A 13 35.87 -25.76 -16.14
C TYR A 13 35.37 -26.54 -17.33
N PHE A 14 35.01 -25.83 -18.39
CA PHE A 14 34.71 -26.45 -19.69
C PHE A 14 35.59 -25.81 -20.77
N ALA A 15 36.30 -26.65 -21.49
CA ALA A 15 37.10 -26.24 -22.65
C ALA A 15 36.47 -26.78 -23.92
N GLY A 16 36.30 -25.93 -24.92
CA GLY A 16 35.86 -26.31 -26.25
C GLY A 16 36.93 -27.11 -27.00
N GLU A 17 36.61 -27.58 -28.24
CA GLU A 17 37.47 -28.38 -29.10
C GLU A 17 38.84 -27.73 -29.39
N ASN A 18 38.94 -26.42 -29.23
CA ASN A 18 40.19 -25.66 -29.39
C ASN A 18 40.97 -25.46 -28.07
N GLY A 19 40.50 -26.04 -26.97
CA GLY A 19 41.08 -25.88 -25.62
C GLY A 19 40.85 -24.52 -24.97
N ILE A 20 39.94 -23.68 -25.53
CA ILE A 20 39.58 -22.38 -24.94
C ILE A 20 38.52 -22.62 -23.88
N LEU A 21 38.71 -22.01 -22.69
CA LEU A 21 37.73 -22.06 -21.60
C LEU A 21 36.44 -21.32 -21.97
N ALA A 22 35.32 -21.92 -21.62
CA ALA A 22 34.04 -21.28 -21.73
C ALA A 22 33.88 -20.15 -20.69
N HIS A 23 33.19 -19.10 -21.08
CA HIS A 23 32.75 -17.99 -20.24
C HIS A 23 31.28 -17.69 -20.59
N GLY A 24 30.46 -17.37 -19.61
CA GLY A 24 29.03 -17.21 -19.83
C GLY A 24 28.30 -18.55 -19.97
N PHE A 25 27.15 -18.55 -20.62
CA PHE A 25 26.42 -19.78 -20.90
C PHE A 25 27.10 -20.60 -21.98
N ALA A 26 27.34 -21.88 -21.75
CA ALA A 26 27.88 -22.82 -22.67
C ALA A 26 27.11 -24.14 -22.65
N ASP A 27 26.94 -24.74 -23.83
CA ASP A 27 26.37 -26.08 -23.99
C ASP A 27 27.44 -27.13 -23.76
N THR A 28 27.33 -27.87 -22.66
CA THR A 28 28.24 -28.96 -22.30
C THR A 28 27.55 -30.30 -22.57
N PRO A 29 28.26 -31.42 -22.53
CA PRO A 29 27.63 -32.74 -22.61
C PRO A 29 26.62 -33.03 -21.49
N GLU A 30 26.68 -32.28 -20.37
CA GLU A 30 25.75 -32.39 -19.25
C GLU A 30 24.55 -31.41 -19.35
N GLY A 31 24.52 -30.55 -20.37
CA GLY A 31 23.50 -29.55 -20.63
C GLY A 31 24.06 -28.13 -20.66
N ARG A 32 23.17 -27.13 -20.64
CA ARG A 32 23.56 -25.72 -20.62
C ARG A 32 24.02 -25.31 -19.22
N GLU A 33 25.27 -24.86 -19.12
CA GLU A 33 25.89 -24.47 -17.84
C GLU A 33 26.50 -23.06 -17.97
N TYR A 34 26.67 -22.37 -16.80
CA TYR A 34 27.23 -21.02 -16.77
C TYR A 34 28.64 -21.04 -16.14
N PHE A 35 29.57 -20.40 -16.82
CA PHE A 35 30.95 -20.24 -16.39
C PHE A 35 31.28 -18.77 -16.16
N SER A 36 31.86 -18.48 -14.99
CA SER A 36 32.23 -17.14 -14.55
C SER A 36 33.33 -16.52 -15.46
N ALA A 37 33.66 -15.24 -15.22
CA ALA A 37 34.70 -14.56 -15.95
C ALA A 37 36.12 -15.17 -15.79
N ASP A 38 36.35 -15.93 -14.72
CA ASP A 38 37.57 -16.69 -14.51
C ASP A 38 37.56 -18.09 -15.19
N GLY A 39 36.45 -18.41 -15.90
CA GLY A 39 36.22 -19.69 -16.56
C GLY A 39 35.71 -20.79 -15.64
N SER A 40 35.59 -20.55 -14.34
CA SER A 40 35.06 -21.54 -13.41
C SER A 40 33.55 -21.65 -13.47
N ARG A 41 33.00 -22.86 -13.30
CA ARG A 41 31.57 -23.11 -13.25
C ARG A 41 30.96 -22.40 -12.04
N ALA A 42 29.91 -21.60 -12.27
CA ALA A 42 29.17 -20.91 -11.23
C ALA A 42 28.02 -21.77 -10.71
N SER A 43 27.55 -21.48 -9.49
CA SER A 43 26.36 -22.09 -8.90
C SER A 43 25.68 -21.10 -7.94
N GLY A 44 24.42 -21.36 -7.58
CA GLY A 44 23.63 -20.46 -6.74
C GLY A 44 23.21 -19.19 -7.47
N LEU A 45 22.88 -18.16 -6.69
CA LEU A 45 22.50 -16.86 -7.26
C LEU A 45 23.76 -16.15 -7.80
N THR A 46 23.78 -15.89 -9.09
CA THR A 46 24.93 -15.28 -9.79
C THR A 46 24.49 -14.17 -10.73
N VAL A 47 25.43 -13.29 -11.13
CA VAL A 47 25.18 -12.29 -12.17
C VAL A 47 25.59 -12.90 -13.51
N ALA A 48 24.60 -13.24 -14.33
CA ALA A 48 24.77 -13.74 -15.69
C ALA A 48 24.26 -12.67 -16.67
N GLU A 49 25.15 -12.21 -17.58
CA GLU A 49 24.82 -11.19 -18.58
C GLU A 49 24.17 -9.92 -18.01
N GLY A 50 24.61 -9.50 -16.80
CA GLY A 50 24.11 -8.30 -16.12
C GLY A 50 22.77 -8.49 -15.36
N LYS A 51 22.24 -9.72 -15.28
CA LYS A 51 21.03 -10.07 -14.55
C LYS A 51 21.31 -11.12 -13.49
N PHE A 52 20.51 -11.14 -12.42
CA PHE A 52 20.57 -12.19 -11.40
C PHE A 52 19.92 -13.46 -11.91
N ALA A 53 20.70 -14.51 -12.09
CA ALA A 53 20.26 -15.85 -12.48
C ALA A 53 20.48 -16.84 -11.33
N LEU A 54 19.57 -17.78 -11.14
CA LEU A 54 19.74 -18.89 -10.21
C LEU A 54 20.22 -20.13 -10.96
N LEU A 55 21.33 -20.71 -10.48
CA LEU A 55 21.95 -21.88 -11.04
C LEU A 55 21.97 -23.01 -10.01
N ASP A 56 21.80 -24.23 -10.44
CA ASP A 56 21.96 -25.42 -9.59
C ASP A 56 23.47 -25.69 -9.27
N GLU A 57 23.74 -26.71 -8.48
CA GLU A 57 25.10 -27.08 -8.08
C GLU A 57 26.00 -27.46 -9.27
N LYS A 58 25.39 -27.78 -10.42
CA LYS A 58 26.09 -28.09 -11.68
C LYS A 58 26.16 -26.89 -12.63
N GLY A 59 25.81 -25.70 -12.17
CA GLY A 59 25.85 -24.47 -12.97
C GLY A 59 24.74 -24.36 -14.02
N ARG A 60 23.72 -25.22 -13.98
CA ARG A 60 22.60 -25.19 -14.91
C ARG A 60 21.53 -24.23 -14.42
N PRO A 61 20.91 -23.46 -15.33
CA PRO A 61 19.80 -22.57 -14.96
C PRO A 61 18.67 -23.33 -14.24
N VAL A 62 18.25 -22.84 -13.09
CA VAL A 62 16.97 -23.23 -12.49
C VAL A 62 15.87 -22.50 -13.25
N THR A 63 14.93 -23.21 -13.84
CA THR A 63 13.91 -22.66 -14.73
C THR A 63 12.49 -22.98 -14.26
N GLY A 64 11.50 -22.18 -14.68
CA GLY A 64 10.10 -22.37 -14.32
C GLY A 64 9.76 -21.80 -12.93
N TRP A 65 8.70 -22.34 -12.34
CA TRP A 65 8.22 -21.91 -11.03
C TRP A 65 9.17 -22.30 -9.91
N GLU A 66 9.49 -21.36 -9.05
CA GLU A 66 10.32 -21.54 -7.87
C GLU A 66 9.66 -20.88 -6.66
N THR A 67 9.61 -21.59 -5.53
CA THR A 67 9.22 -21.04 -4.24
C THR A 67 10.45 -20.84 -3.38
N ALA A 68 10.80 -19.60 -3.11
CA ALA A 68 11.89 -19.21 -2.22
C ALA A 68 11.35 -18.73 -0.86
N PHE A 69 12.24 -18.44 0.09
CA PHE A 69 11.86 -17.99 1.43
C PHE A 69 10.98 -16.73 1.43
N ASP A 70 11.21 -15.80 0.49
CA ASP A 70 10.60 -14.49 0.43
C ASP A 70 9.49 -14.37 -0.65
N GLY A 71 9.19 -15.46 -1.39
CA GLY A 71 8.12 -15.43 -2.38
C GLY A 71 8.20 -16.49 -3.45
N ILE A 72 7.32 -16.36 -4.43
CA ILE A 72 7.23 -17.23 -5.61
C ILE A 72 7.78 -16.46 -6.81
N TYR A 73 8.55 -17.16 -7.63
CA TYR A 73 9.21 -16.64 -8.83
C TYR A 73 8.92 -17.52 -10.03
N TYR A 74 9.01 -16.97 -11.22
CA TYR A 74 9.11 -17.74 -12.46
C TYR A 74 10.40 -17.36 -13.19
N ARG A 75 11.22 -18.36 -13.50
CA ARG A 75 12.53 -18.15 -14.12
C ARG A 75 12.55 -18.59 -15.57
N ASP A 76 13.13 -17.75 -16.40
CA ASP A 76 13.33 -18.03 -17.82
C ASP A 76 14.36 -19.14 -18.09
N GLY A 77 14.63 -19.44 -19.36
CA GLY A 77 15.60 -20.46 -19.79
C GLY A 77 17.04 -20.20 -19.35
N ASN A 78 17.36 -19.02 -18.85
CA ASN A 78 18.67 -18.65 -18.30
C ASN A 78 18.66 -18.58 -16.76
N GLY A 79 17.56 -18.98 -16.10
CA GLY A 79 17.43 -18.90 -14.64
C GLY A 79 17.15 -17.49 -14.10
N VAL A 80 16.84 -16.53 -14.98
CA VAL A 80 16.52 -15.14 -14.60
C VAL A 80 15.06 -15.04 -14.23
N ALA A 81 14.75 -14.43 -13.07
CA ALA A 81 13.38 -14.20 -12.65
C ALA A 81 12.68 -13.21 -13.59
N LEU A 82 11.46 -13.54 -14.03
CA LEU A 82 10.62 -12.66 -14.84
C LEU A 82 10.11 -11.50 -13.98
N THR A 83 9.88 -10.35 -14.60
CA THR A 83 9.33 -9.14 -13.95
C THR A 83 8.20 -8.56 -14.81
N GLY A 84 7.32 -7.77 -14.18
CA GLY A 84 6.17 -7.17 -14.86
C GLY A 84 5.10 -8.20 -15.21
N GLU A 85 4.22 -7.85 -16.12
CA GLU A 85 3.17 -8.75 -16.59
C GLU A 85 3.73 -9.77 -17.59
N GLN A 86 3.40 -11.05 -17.38
CA GLN A 86 3.93 -12.17 -18.14
C GLN A 86 2.82 -13.17 -18.46
N MET A 87 2.81 -13.68 -19.69
CA MET A 87 1.93 -14.78 -20.09
C MET A 87 2.70 -16.10 -19.94
N ILE A 88 2.27 -16.96 -19.02
CA ILE A 88 2.89 -18.27 -18.76
C ILE A 88 1.84 -19.34 -19.01
N ASP A 89 2.08 -20.23 -19.97
CA ASP A 89 1.15 -21.31 -20.36
C ASP A 89 -0.27 -20.80 -20.68
N GLY A 90 -0.37 -19.58 -21.26
CA GLY A 90 -1.65 -18.95 -21.61
C GLY A 90 -2.39 -18.29 -20.44
N VAL A 91 -1.77 -18.20 -19.26
CA VAL A 91 -2.31 -17.53 -18.08
C VAL A 91 -1.50 -16.26 -17.78
N PRO A 92 -2.15 -15.10 -17.59
CA PRO A 92 -1.46 -13.87 -17.24
C PRO A 92 -1.11 -13.83 -15.75
N TYR A 93 0.14 -13.49 -15.45
CA TYR A 93 0.69 -13.28 -14.11
C TYR A 93 1.37 -11.91 -14.02
N SER A 94 1.50 -11.38 -12.81
CA SER A 94 2.26 -10.16 -12.55
C SER A 94 3.39 -10.43 -11.56
N PHE A 95 4.59 -9.91 -11.87
CA PHE A 95 5.75 -9.98 -11.00
C PHE A 95 6.26 -8.57 -10.69
N ASN A 96 6.66 -8.31 -9.47
CA ASN A 96 7.24 -7.01 -9.10
C ASN A 96 8.63 -6.81 -9.73
N SER A 97 9.25 -5.64 -9.49
CA SER A 97 10.58 -5.31 -10.02
C SER A 97 11.70 -6.25 -9.52
N PHE A 98 11.47 -7.02 -8.47
CA PHE A 98 12.39 -8.03 -7.96
C PHE A 98 12.09 -9.44 -8.47
N GLY A 99 11.10 -9.60 -9.35
CA GLY A 99 10.66 -10.88 -9.93
C GLY A 99 9.75 -11.71 -9.03
N ARG A 100 9.27 -11.18 -7.90
CA ARG A 100 8.34 -11.89 -7.01
C ARG A 100 6.91 -11.80 -7.53
N LEU A 101 6.21 -12.94 -7.57
CA LEU A 101 4.81 -13.03 -7.96
C LEU A 101 3.95 -12.06 -7.12
N GLN A 102 3.14 -11.27 -7.79
CA GLN A 102 2.19 -10.37 -7.16
C GLN A 102 0.82 -11.05 -7.01
N THR A 103 0.18 -10.86 -5.86
CA THR A 103 -1.17 -11.34 -5.54
C THR A 103 -1.96 -10.21 -4.89
N GLY A 104 -3.29 -10.33 -4.85
CA GLY A 104 -4.16 -9.27 -4.36
C GLY A 104 -4.38 -8.16 -5.40
N PHE A 105 -4.75 -6.98 -4.94
CA PHE A 105 -4.91 -5.82 -5.82
C PHE A 105 -3.54 -5.29 -6.23
N VAL A 106 -3.32 -5.21 -7.55
CA VAL A 106 -2.08 -4.72 -8.16
C VAL A 106 -2.40 -3.50 -9.01
N ARG A 107 -1.74 -2.39 -8.71
CA ARG A 107 -1.85 -1.16 -9.49
C ARG A 107 -0.98 -1.23 -10.72
N THR A 108 -1.54 -0.84 -11.87
CA THR A 108 -0.84 -0.63 -13.15
C THR A 108 -1.12 0.77 -13.67
N ASP A 109 -0.41 1.21 -14.71
CA ASP A 109 -0.67 2.51 -15.35
C ASP A 109 -2.07 2.59 -16.01
N GLU A 110 -2.68 1.43 -16.30
CA GLU A 110 -4.00 1.32 -16.92
C GLU A 110 -5.15 1.25 -15.91
N GLY A 111 -4.86 0.99 -14.63
CA GLY A 111 -5.84 0.84 -13.56
C GLY A 111 -5.50 -0.29 -12.58
N THR A 112 -6.47 -0.74 -11.81
CA THR A 112 -6.26 -1.79 -10.81
C THR A 112 -6.66 -3.15 -11.36
N ARG A 113 -5.79 -4.16 -11.18
CA ARG A 113 -6.06 -5.58 -11.43
C ARG A 113 -6.06 -6.35 -10.11
N TYR A 114 -6.68 -7.52 -10.10
CA TYR A 114 -6.61 -8.43 -8.96
C TYR A 114 -6.03 -9.77 -9.41
N TYR A 115 -5.05 -10.24 -8.65
CA TYR A 115 -4.45 -11.55 -8.82
C TYR A 115 -4.78 -12.41 -7.59
N SER A 116 -5.37 -13.58 -7.81
CA SER A 116 -5.71 -14.53 -6.75
C SER A 116 -4.45 -15.05 -6.04
N SER A 117 -4.63 -15.83 -4.98
CA SER A 117 -3.51 -16.36 -4.18
C SER A 117 -2.56 -17.28 -4.97
N ASP A 118 -3.02 -17.86 -6.08
CA ASP A 118 -2.22 -18.63 -7.03
C ASP A 118 -1.60 -17.76 -8.13
N GLY A 119 -1.81 -16.43 -8.10
CA GLY A 119 -1.29 -15.46 -9.05
C GLY A 119 -2.10 -15.32 -10.32
N THR A 120 -3.24 -15.99 -10.48
CA THR A 120 -4.08 -15.85 -11.68
C THR A 120 -4.86 -14.54 -11.67
N MET A 121 -4.90 -13.85 -12.81
CA MET A 121 -5.61 -12.59 -12.99
C MET A 121 -7.12 -12.79 -12.97
N ALA A 122 -7.84 -11.97 -12.20
CA ALA A 122 -9.30 -11.97 -12.16
C ALA A 122 -9.90 -11.34 -13.42
N VAL A 123 -10.97 -11.97 -13.95
CA VAL A 123 -11.78 -11.44 -15.05
C VAL A 123 -13.25 -11.70 -14.76
N GLY A 124 -14.14 -10.81 -15.25
CA GLY A 124 -15.59 -10.91 -14.98
C GLY A 124 -15.93 -10.58 -13.52
N ALA A 125 -17.04 -11.14 -13.02
CA ALA A 125 -17.47 -10.93 -11.64
C ALA A 125 -16.77 -11.94 -10.71
N VAL A 126 -16.10 -11.42 -9.68
CA VAL A 126 -15.31 -12.23 -8.72
C VAL A 126 -15.63 -11.77 -7.30
N ASN A 127 -15.93 -12.74 -6.41
CA ASN A 127 -16.06 -12.45 -4.98
C ASN A 127 -14.68 -12.48 -4.31
N ILE A 128 -14.29 -11.36 -3.70
CA ILE A 128 -13.02 -11.19 -2.98
C ILE A 128 -13.35 -10.78 -1.56
N SER A 129 -13.02 -11.62 -0.60
CA SER A 129 -13.27 -11.38 0.83
C SER A 129 -14.73 -10.99 1.17
N GLY A 130 -15.69 -11.55 0.44
CA GLY A 130 -17.12 -11.30 0.65
C GLY A 130 -17.71 -10.15 -0.17
N ALA A 131 -16.88 -9.36 -0.86
CA ALA A 131 -17.33 -8.30 -1.77
C ALA A 131 -17.26 -8.76 -3.23
N GLU A 132 -18.24 -8.35 -4.05
CA GLU A 132 -18.29 -8.63 -5.48
C GLU A 132 -17.60 -7.51 -6.26
N TYR A 133 -16.62 -7.90 -7.09
CA TYR A 133 -15.87 -7.03 -7.99
C TYR A 133 -16.11 -7.46 -9.43
N THR A 134 -16.04 -6.50 -10.35
CA THR A 134 -16.13 -6.79 -11.77
C THR A 134 -14.86 -6.34 -12.48
N PHE A 135 -14.32 -7.19 -13.33
CA PHE A 135 -13.11 -6.93 -14.12
C PHE A 135 -13.41 -7.12 -15.61
N THR A 136 -12.75 -6.32 -16.45
CA THR A 136 -12.76 -6.53 -17.92
C THR A 136 -12.08 -7.82 -18.32
N GLU A 137 -12.14 -8.18 -19.60
CA GLU A 137 -11.37 -9.32 -20.13
C GLU A 137 -9.84 -9.11 -19.99
N ASP A 138 -9.39 -7.85 -19.96
CA ASP A 138 -7.99 -7.47 -19.71
C ASP A 138 -7.67 -7.34 -18.21
N GLY A 139 -8.57 -7.76 -17.33
CA GLY A 139 -8.40 -7.79 -15.88
C GLY A 139 -8.51 -6.42 -15.19
N LEU A 140 -8.93 -5.36 -15.88
CA LEU A 140 -9.10 -4.04 -15.25
C LEU A 140 -10.40 -3.99 -14.44
N MET A 141 -10.29 -3.55 -13.19
CA MET A 141 -11.46 -3.37 -12.32
C MET A 141 -12.37 -2.28 -12.87
N ILE A 142 -13.68 -2.58 -12.97
CA ILE A 142 -14.72 -1.68 -13.46
C ILE A 142 -15.94 -1.67 -12.52
N GLY A 143 -16.76 -0.62 -12.60
CA GLY A 143 -17.99 -0.49 -11.82
C GLY A 143 -17.74 -0.12 -10.36
N LYS A 144 -18.38 -0.83 -9.41
CA LYS A 144 -18.22 -0.59 -7.99
C LYS A 144 -16.78 -0.89 -7.55
N VAL A 145 -16.14 0.09 -6.93
CA VAL A 145 -14.89 -0.09 -6.20
C VAL A 145 -15.22 -0.29 -4.73
N LEU A 146 -14.74 -1.36 -4.14
CA LEU A 146 -14.81 -1.57 -2.68
C LEU A 146 -13.53 -2.24 -2.22
N LEU A 147 -12.70 -1.49 -1.51
CA LEU A 147 -11.45 -1.96 -0.94
C LEU A 147 -11.74 -2.63 0.42
N PRO A 148 -11.16 -3.80 0.73
CA PRO A 148 -11.38 -4.50 1.97
C PRO A 148 -10.59 -3.86 3.13
N VAL A 149 -10.92 -2.60 3.42
CA VAL A 149 -10.31 -1.86 4.55
C VAL A 149 -10.85 -2.46 5.86
N PRO A 150 -9.99 -2.91 6.78
CA PRO A 150 -10.45 -3.42 8.05
C PRO A 150 -11.09 -2.32 8.88
N VAL A 151 -12.18 -2.65 9.57
CA VAL A 151 -12.83 -1.73 10.52
C VAL A 151 -12.13 -1.82 11.87
N VAL A 152 -11.66 -0.70 12.38
CA VAL A 152 -11.12 -0.56 13.74
C VAL A 152 -12.03 0.35 14.55
N ILE A 153 -12.62 -0.17 15.62
CA ILE A 153 -13.52 0.63 16.48
C ILE A 153 -12.69 1.40 17.52
N GLN A 154 -12.81 2.72 17.50
CA GLN A 154 -12.01 3.61 18.35
C GLN A 154 -12.39 3.56 19.84
N ASN A 155 -13.64 3.22 20.15
CA ASN A 155 -14.15 3.17 21.52
C ASN A 155 -13.92 1.79 22.16
N PRO A 156 -13.65 1.72 23.48
CA PRO A 156 -13.58 2.84 24.45
C PRO A 156 -12.22 3.54 24.53
N GLU A 157 -11.18 3.07 23.86
CA GLU A 157 -9.78 3.48 24.08
C GLU A 157 -9.52 4.92 23.63
N LEU A 158 -10.08 5.33 22.48
CA LEU A 158 -9.89 6.64 21.87
C LEU A 158 -11.23 7.33 21.58
N PRO A 159 -11.98 7.82 22.57
CA PRO A 159 -13.34 8.35 22.37
C PRO A 159 -13.41 9.55 21.38
N ASN A 160 -12.30 10.22 21.13
CA ASN A 160 -12.17 11.30 20.15
C ASN A 160 -11.02 11.06 19.15
N GLY A 161 -10.70 9.80 18.83
CA GLY A 161 -9.54 9.42 18.03
C GLY A 161 -9.86 9.00 16.60
N CYS A 162 -10.90 9.55 15.96
CA CYS A 162 -11.31 9.10 14.63
C CYS A 162 -10.21 9.26 13.56
N GLU A 163 -9.42 10.33 13.59
CA GLU A 163 -8.37 10.58 12.63
C GLU A 163 -7.24 9.53 12.69
N ILE A 164 -6.78 9.26 13.91
CA ILE A 164 -5.67 8.31 14.10
C ILE A 164 -6.14 6.86 13.95
N THR A 165 -7.42 6.58 14.26
CA THR A 165 -8.00 5.26 14.03
C THR A 165 -8.23 5.02 12.54
N SER A 166 -8.70 6.02 11.77
CA SER A 166 -8.76 5.94 10.31
C SER A 166 -7.38 5.73 9.68
N LEU A 167 -6.33 6.35 10.24
CA LEU A 167 -4.96 6.05 9.83
C LEU A 167 -4.59 4.58 10.10
N ALA A 168 -4.94 4.05 11.27
CA ALA A 168 -4.68 2.64 11.60
C ALA A 168 -5.37 1.69 10.62
N GLU A 169 -6.63 1.96 10.25
CA GLU A 169 -7.37 1.17 9.26
C GLU A 169 -6.64 1.13 7.90
N VAL A 170 -6.14 2.28 7.41
CA VAL A 170 -5.39 2.35 6.16
C VAL A 170 -4.05 1.61 6.26
N LEU A 171 -3.31 1.79 7.35
CA LEU A 171 -2.04 1.09 7.56
C LEU A 171 -2.22 -0.42 7.67
N GLN A 172 -3.28 -0.90 8.35
CA GLN A 172 -3.61 -2.32 8.42
C GLN A 172 -4.03 -2.88 7.06
N TYR A 173 -4.78 -2.12 6.26
CA TYR A 173 -5.10 -2.47 4.88
C TYR A 173 -3.82 -2.66 4.03
N LEU A 174 -2.81 -1.82 4.25
CA LEU A 174 -1.50 -1.91 3.60
C LEU A 174 -0.60 -3.02 4.16
N GLY A 175 -1.08 -3.79 5.15
CA GLY A 175 -0.40 -4.95 5.72
C GLY A 175 0.52 -4.66 6.90
N PHE A 176 0.44 -3.49 7.50
CA PHE A 176 1.17 -3.15 8.72
C PHE A 176 0.39 -3.55 9.97
N ASP A 177 1.11 -3.93 11.04
CA ASP A 177 0.53 -4.19 12.37
C ASP A 177 0.39 -2.85 13.13
N ALA A 178 -0.56 -2.02 12.67
CA ALA A 178 -0.75 -0.64 13.14
C ALA A 178 -1.89 -0.57 14.17
N GLU A 179 -1.56 -0.62 15.44
CA GLU A 179 -2.49 -0.43 16.55
C GLU A 179 -2.85 1.05 16.72
N HIS A 180 -4.15 1.39 16.69
CA HIS A 180 -4.62 2.78 16.79
C HIS A 180 -4.21 3.47 18.10
N THR A 181 -4.17 2.73 19.21
CA THR A 181 -3.74 3.25 20.53
C THR A 181 -2.24 3.55 20.55
N LEU A 182 -1.41 2.70 19.92
CA LEU A 182 0.01 2.96 19.75
C LEU A 182 0.26 4.19 18.88
N LEU A 183 -0.44 4.30 17.74
CA LEU A 183 -0.33 5.45 16.86
C LEU A 183 -0.71 6.76 17.57
N ALA A 184 -1.80 6.74 18.35
CA ALA A 184 -2.26 7.90 19.11
C ALA A 184 -1.24 8.35 20.17
N LYS A 185 -0.57 7.40 20.82
CA LYS A 185 0.34 7.67 21.94
C LYS A 185 1.73 8.09 21.50
N GLU A 186 2.29 7.42 20.49
CA GLU A 186 3.71 7.53 20.14
C GLU A 186 3.94 8.39 18.88
N TYR A 187 2.94 8.54 18.01
CA TYR A 187 3.13 9.18 16.69
C TYR A 187 2.29 10.43 16.47
N LEU A 188 1.05 10.50 17.01
CA LEU A 188 0.19 11.66 16.80
C LEU A 188 0.69 12.87 17.60
N PRO A 189 1.07 13.99 16.96
CA PRO A 189 1.41 15.20 17.70
C PRO A 189 0.15 15.78 18.36
N CYS A 190 0.16 15.83 19.68
CA CYS A 190 -0.96 16.33 20.50
C CYS A 190 -0.51 17.49 21.37
N GLU A 191 -1.33 18.55 21.47
CA GLU A 191 -1.09 19.67 22.37
C GLU A 191 -2.31 19.94 23.25
N ALA A 192 -2.04 20.34 24.50
CA ALA A 192 -3.08 20.55 25.50
C ALA A 192 -3.87 21.84 25.27
N ILE A 193 -5.18 21.77 25.56
CA ILE A 193 -6.04 22.94 25.65
C ILE A 193 -5.72 23.71 26.95
N ARG A 194 -5.62 25.03 26.89
CA ARG A 194 -5.39 25.90 28.02
C ARG A 194 -6.50 26.91 28.16
N TYR A 195 -6.76 27.32 29.39
CA TYR A 195 -7.78 28.29 29.73
C TYR A 195 -7.11 29.44 30.47
N GLU A 196 -7.00 30.59 29.81
CA GLU A 196 -6.33 31.80 30.35
C GLU A 196 -7.15 33.05 30.02
N ASP A 197 -7.33 33.92 31.00
CA ASP A 197 -8.04 35.21 30.84
C ASP A 197 -9.43 35.11 30.18
N GLY A 198 -10.15 34.03 30.46
CA GLY A 198 -11.49 33.78 29.90
C GLY A 198 -11.47 33.30 28.44
N LYS A 199 -10.30 33.01 27.85
CA LYS A 199 -10.12 32.45 26.53
C LYS A 199 -9.81 30.96 26.59
N THR A 200 -10.23 30.26 25.55
CA THR A 200 -9.84 28.86 25.31
C THR A 200 -8.71 28.87 24.28
N LEU A 201 -7.48 28.69 24.74
CA LEU A 201 -6.28 28.64 23.93
C LEU A 201 -6.06 27.20 23.46
N VAL A 202 -5.96 27.00 22.18
CA VAL A 202 -5.77 25.68 21.55
C VAL A 202 -4.57 25.72 20.60
N PRO A 203 -3.92 24.58 20.32
CA PRO A 203 -2.99 24.50 19.20
C PRO A 203 -3.73 24.72 17.87
N ASP A 204 -3.00 25.01 16.82
CA ASP A 204 -3.56 25.01 15.47
C ASP A 204 -3.90 23.56 15.09
N PRO A 205 -5.15 23.22 14.75
CA PRO A 205 -5.53 21.88 14.33
C PRO A 205 -4.82 21.42 13.02
N GLU A 206 -4.26 22.35 12.25
CA GLU A 206 -3.41 22.03 11.09
C GLU A 206 -2.03 21.51 11.54
N GLU A 207 -1.57 21.80 12.76
CA GLU A 207 -0.22 21.47 13.23
C GLU A 207 -0.20 20.40 14.32
N ALA A 208 -1.24 20.31 15.15
CA ALA A 208 -1.34 19.32 16.23
C ALA A 208 -2.78 18.93 16.52
N TYR A 209 -2.96 17.73 17.06
CA TYR A 209 -4.26 17.29 17.60
C TYR A 209 -4.61 18.14 18.83
N VAL A 210 -5.83 18.70 18.84
CA VAL A 210 -6.31 19.56 19.93
C VAL A 210 -6.73 18.71 21.12
N GLY A 211 -5.90 18.71 22.17
CA GLY A 211 -6.12 17.94 23.40
C GLY A 211 -5.51 16.54 23.35
N ASN A 212 -6.26 15.52 23.80
CA ASN A 212 -5.83 14.13 23.85
C ASN A 212 -6.95 13.22 23.31
N PRO A 213 -6.74 12.44 22.24
CA PRO A 213 -7.76 11.57 21.65
C PRO A 213 -8.27 10.46 22.59
N ALA A 214 -7.47 10.08 23.59
CA ALA A 214 -7.84 9.07 24.59
C ALA A 214 -8.75 9.63 25.70
N THR A 215 -9.18 10.88 25.61
CA THR A 215 -10.06 11.51 26.61
C THR A 215 -11.31 12.10 25.97
N THR A 216 -12.35 12.27 26.78
CA THR A 216 -13.60 12.92 26.35
C THR A 216 -13.46 14.43 26.14
N SER A 217 -12.32 15.03 26.51
CA SER A 217 -11.98 16.43 26.30
C SER A 217 -11.08 16.67 25.08
N GLY A 218 -10.69 15.62 24.37
CA GLY A 218 -10.03 15.72 23.07
C GLY A 218 -10.98 16.24 21.99
N TRP A 219 -10.43 16.80 20.92
CA TRP A 219 -11.22 17.36 19.83
C TRP A 219 -10.90 16.72 18.49
N TYR A 220 -10.02 17.33 17.70
CA TYR A 220 -9.65 16.88 16.38
C TYR A 220 -8.32 17.49 15.90
N CYS A 221 -7.82 16.96 14.82
CA CYS A 221 -6.81 17.60 13.98
C CYS A 221 -7.20 17.50 12.50
N PHE A 222 -6.44 18.19 11.65
CA PHE A 222 -6.57 18.07 10.21
C PHE A 222 -5.46 17.19 9.62
N GLU A 223 -5.11 17.37 8.36
CA GLU A 223 -4.31 16.42 7.61
C GLU A 223 -2.85 16.30 8.11
N GLU A 224 -2.19 17.44 8.38
CA GLU A 224 -0.75 17.45 8.66
C GLU A 224 -0.32 16.62 9.89
N PRO A 225 -1.02 16.65 11.03
CA PRO A 225 -0.72 15.77 12.15
C PRO A 225 -0.85 14.27 11.81
N VAL A 226 -1.84 13.92 10.99
CA VAL A 226 -2.06 12.54 10.53
C VAL A 226 -0.96 12.11 9.56
N ILE A 227 -0.56 12.99 8.62
CA ILE A 227 0.55 12.75 7.69
C ILE A 227 1.85 12.52 8.44
N ARG A 228 2.17 13.38 9.41
CA ARG A 228 3.39 13.23 10.23
C ARG A 228 3.39 11.91 11.02
N ALA A 229 2.26 11.55 11.60
CA ALA A 229 2.11 10.26 12.30
C ALA A 229 2.32 9.08 11.36
N ALA A 230 1.72 9.12 10.16
CA ALA A 230 1.87 8.09 9.14
C ALA A 230 3.32 7.96 8.67
N ASP A 231 3.95 9.06 8.28
CA ASP A 231 5.31 9.07 7.74
C ASP A 231 6.35 8.61 8.77
N GLN A 232 6.21 9.02 10.03
CA GLN A 232 7.09 8.56 11.09
C GLN A 232 6.91 7.05 11.34
N TYR A 233 5.66 6.57 11.46
CA TYR A 233 5.39 5.15 11.62
C TYR A 233 5.94 4.33 10.45
N LEU A 234 5.65 4.72 9.21
CA LEU A 234 6.13 4.04 8.01
C LEU A 234 7.67 4.01 7.94
N SER A 235 8.33 5.10 8.32
CA SER A 235 9.79 5.18 8.42
C SER A 235 10.33 4.19 9.44
N ASP A 236 9.72 4.09 10.62
CA ASP A 236 10.12 3.16 11.68
C ASP A 236 9.91 1.68 11.27
N GLN A 237 8.95 1.42 10.38
CA GLN A 237 8.74 0.11 9.76
C GLN A 237 9.67 -0.16 8.56
N GLY A 238 10.54 0.79 8.19
CA GLY A 238 11.43 0.66 7.03
C GLY A 238 10.71 0.71 5.67
N SER A 239 9.50 1.26 5.63
CA SER A 239 8.69 1.39 4.42
C SER A 239 9.12 2.58 3.57
N VAL A 240 8.96 2.44 2.25
CA VAL A 240 9.13 3.54 1.29
C VAL A 240 7.84 4.31 1.02
N LEU A 241 6.69 3.79 1.47
CA LEU A 241 5.40 4.45 1.34
C LEU A 241 5.39 5.78 2.10
N ARG A 242 4.59 6.73 1.62
CA ARG A 242 4.43 8.06 2.22
C ARG A 242 2.97 8.47 2.24
N ALA A 243 2.60 9.23 3.26
CA ALA A 243 1.32 9.91 3.29
C ALA A 243 1.36 11.16 2.41
N GLN A 244 0.25 11.43 1.71
CA GLN A 244 0.12 12.56 0.80
C GLN A 244 -1.18 13.29 1.07
N LYS A 245 -1.09 14.62 1.19
CA LYS A 245 -2.25 15.50 1.23
C LYS A 245 -2.84 15.61 -0.17
N VAL A 246 -4.08 15.18 -0.32
CA VAL A 246 -4.83 15.23 -1.58
C VAL A 246 -6.09 16.07 -1.45
N SER A 247 -6.10 17.01 -0.52
CA SER A 247 -7.21 17.91 -0.25
C SER A 247 -7.57 18.73 -1.48
N GLY A 248 -8.89 18.91 -1.70
CA GLY A 248 -9.43 19.50 -2.92
C GLY A 248 -9.73 18.48 -4.01
N ALA A 249 -9.44 17.20 -3.82
CA ALA A 249 -9.81 16.13 -4.76
C ALA A 249 -11.32 16.12 -4.98
N ASP A 250 -11.74 16.09 -6.24
CA ASP A 250 -13.15 15.90 -6.61
C ASP A 250 -13.53 14.41 -6.61
N LEU A 251 -14.79 14.11 -6.94
CA LEU A 251 -15.28 12.73 -6.96
C LEU A 251 -14.52 11.83 -7.94
N ASP A 252 -14.10 12.37 -9.07
CA ASP A 252 -13.37 11.62 -10.08
C ASP A 252 -11.98 11.27 -9.57
N ALA A 253 -11.27 12.22 -8.96
CA ALA A 253 -9.98 12.00 -8.35
C ALA A 253 -10.08 11.01 -7.16
N LEU A 254 -11.08 11.13 -6.29
CA LEU A 254 -11.33 10.18 -5.21
C LEU A 254 -11.59 8.77 -5.75
N SER A 255 -12.40 8.65 -6.82
CA SER A 255 -12.64 7.37 -7.50
C SER A 255 -11.36 6.75 -8.06
N GLU A 256 -10.48 7.57 -8.65
CA GLU A 256 -9.20 7.08 -9.19
C GLU A 256 -8.27 6.57 -8.07
N TYR A 257 -8.20 7.22 -6.91
CA TYR A 257 -7.46 6.67 -5.77
C TYR A 257 -7.99 5.29 -5.38
N LEU A 258 -9.30 5.15 -5.24
CA LEU A 258 -9.92 3.86 -4.90
C LEU A 258 -9.66 2.79 -5.96
N LYS A 259 -9.82 3.10 -7.25
CA LYS A 259 -9.52 2.18 -8.37
C LYS A 259 -8.07 1.72 -8.36
N ASN A 260 -7.18 2.58 -7.87
CA ASN A 260 -5.77 2.28 -7.72
C ASN A 260 -5.43 1.53 -6.41
N GLY A 261 -6.44 1.05 -5.68
CA GLY A 261 -6.23 0.33 -4.43
C GLY A 261 -5.80 1.22 -3.26
N GLN A 262 -6.02 2.53 -3.36
CA GLN A 262 -5.67 3.50 -2.32
C GLN A 262 -6.95 3.99 -1.60
N PRO A 263 -7.25 3.50 -0.39
CA PRO A 263 -8.31 4.05 0.43
C PRO A 263 -7.95 5.47 0.85
N VAL A 264 -8.97 6.32 1.00
CA VAL A 264 -8.77 7.75 1.25
C VAL A 264 -9.29 8.11 2.63
N ILE A 265 -8.43 8.64 3.50
CA ILE A 265 -8.85 9.24 4.77
C ILE A 265 -9.50 10.57 4.46
N VAL A 266 -10.76 10.78 4.89
CA VAL A 266 -11.53 12.00 4.60
C VAL A 266 -12.17 12.58 5.86
N TRP A 267 -12.26 13.91 5.91
CA TRP A 267 -12.94 14.64 6.98
C TRP A 267 -14.36 14.97 6.55
N ILE A 268 -15.31 14.51 7.32
CA ILE A 268 -16.74 14.70 7.13
C ILE A 268 -17.39 15.12 8.44
N THR A 269 -18.70 15.10 8.53
CA THR A 269 -19.45 15.15 9.80
C THR A 269 -20.02 13.79 10.14
N GLN A 270 -20.26 13.52 11.42
CA GLN A 270 -20.87 12.27 11.87
C GLN A 270 -22.18 12.00 11.11
N LYS A 271 -22.24 10.83 10.45
CA LYS A 271 -23.40 10.40 9.63
C LYS A 271 -23.81 11.43 8.56
N LEU A 272 -22.85 12.21 8.03
CA LEU A 272 -23.09 13.25 7.02
C LEU A 272 -24.14 14.28 7.44
N ALA A 273 -24.21 14.61 8.74
CA ALA A 273 -25.04 15.72 9.23
C ALA A 273 -24.57 17.06 8.64
N ASP A 274 -25.42 18.07 8.60
CA ASP A 274 -25.05 19.39 8.08
C ASP A 274 -23.83 19.97 8.80
N VAL A 275 -22.94 20.57 8.03
CA VAL A 275 -21.73 21.22 8.57
C VAL A 275 -22.13 22.41 9.42
N ARG A 276 -21.65 22.44 10.63
CA ARG A 276 -21.90 23.51 11.60
C ARG A 276 -20.67 23.86 12.41
N ARG A 277 -20.61 25.11 12.85
CA ARG A 277 -19.63 25.59 13.82
C ARG A 277 -20.29 25.66 15.21
N THR A 278 -19.47 25.49 16.25
CA THR A 278 -19.93 25.65 17.64
C THR A 278 -20.20 27.11 17.98
N ALA A 279 -20.91 27.36 19.07
CA ALA A 279 -21.17 28.73 19.56
C ALA A 279 -19.98 29.33 20.36
N PHE A 280 -19.06 28.50 20.86
CA PHE A 280 -17.89 28.97 21.58
C PHE A 280 -16.69 29.18 20.67
N THR A 281 -15.72 29.95 21.13
CA THR A 281 -14.57 30.39 20.36
C THR A 281 -13.29 29.73 20.87
N TRP A 282 -12.42 29.36 19.96
CA TRP A 282 -11.01 29.04 20.22
C TRP A 282 -10.13 30.22 19.87
N THR A 283 -9.05 30.42 20.63
CA THR A 283 -7.97 31.34 20.27
C THR A 283 -6.76 30.51 19.82
N LEU A 284 -6.30 30.72 18.60
CA LEU A 284 -5.18 30.03 17.98
C LEU A 284 -3.83 30.67 18.41
N PRO A 285 -2.69 30.02 18.16
CA PRO A 285 -1.37 30.52 18.59
C PRO A 285 -0.99 31.89 17.99
N ASP A 286 -1.52 32.25 16.83
CA ASP A 286 -1.32 33.56 16.18
C ASP A 286 -2.23 34.66 16.77
N GLY A 287 -3.09 34.31 17.74
CA GLY A 287 -4.06 35.20 18.36
C GLY A 287 -5.37 35.35 17.61
N SER A 288 -5.54 34.70 16.47
CA SER A 288 -6.80 34.69 15.74
C SER A 288 -7.86 33.86 16.49
N GLU A 289 -9.12 34.17 16.23
CA GLU A 289 -10.26 33.48 16.86
C GLU A 289 -11.06 32.69 15.81
N THR A 290 -11.44 31.46 16.17
CA THR A 290 -12.24 30.59 15.32
C THR A 290 -13.28 29.83 16.12
N HIS A 291 -14.38 29.45 15.47
CA HIS A 291 -15.37 28.53 16.01
C HIS A 291 -15.07 27.11 15.53
N PRO A 292 -14.78 26.15 16.42
CA PRO A 292 -14.53 24.79 15.99
C PRO A 292 -15.73 24.13 15.31
N TYR A 293 -15.46 23.13 14.46
CA TYR A 293 -16.51 22.34 13.85
C TYR A 293 -17.25 21.50 14.90
N GLY A 294 -18.57 21.51 14.84
CA GLY A 294 -19.42 20.65 15.68
C GLY A 294 -19.74 19.35 14.94
N GLY A 295 -19.38 18.21 15.56
CA GLY A 295 -19.62 16.90 14.99
C GLY A 295 -18.70 16.56 13.80
N LEU A 296 -17.50 17.16 13.76
CA LEU A 296 -16.43 16.72 12.86
C LEU A 296 -16.15 15.24 13.06
N HIS A 297 -15.91 14.53 12.00
CA HIS A 297 -15.60 13.12 11.99
C HIS A 297 -14.61 12.80 10.87
N CYS A 298 -13.73 11.85 11.11
CA CYS A 298 -12.79 11.36 10.14
C CYS A 298 -13.06 9.87 9.89
N VAL A 299 -13.08 9.46 8.63
CA VAL A 299 -13.38 8.10 8.20
C VAL A 299 -12.49 7.72 7.02
N VAL A 300 -12.45 6.44 6.69
CA VAL A 300 -11.80 5.96 5.46
C VAL A 300 -12.87 5.75 4.40
N LEU A 301 -12.79 6.51 3.30
CA LEU A 301 -13.52 6.21 2.08
C LEU A 301 -12.90 4.95 1.47
N SER A 302 -13.62 3.83 1.55
CA SER A 302 -13.16 2.50 1.14
C SER A 302 -13.82 2.04 -0.16
N GLY A 303 -14.92 2.67 -0.58
CA GLY A 303 -15.60 2.28 -1.81
C GLY A 303 -16.44 3.37 -2.44
N MET A 304 -16.67 3.22 -3.74
CA MET A 304 -17.53 4.12 -4.51
C MET A 304 -18.12 3.39 -5.71
N ASP A 305 -19.38 3.67 -5.99
CA ASP A 305 -20.04 3.28 -7.23
C ASP A 305 -20.69 4.50 -7.92
N GLU A 306 -21.61 4.25 -8.85
CA GLU A 306 -22.30 5.34 -9.58
C GLU A 306 -23.07 6.27 -8.64
N ASN A 307 -23.72 5.74 -7.59
CA ASN A 307 -24.66 6.45 -6.75
C ASN A 307 -24.24 6.54 -5.28
N THR A 308 -23.37 5.64 -4.82
CA THR A 308 -23.05 5.52 -3.40
C THR A 308 -21.54 5.54 -3.13
N VAL A 309 -21.21 5.86 -1.88
CA VAL A 309 -19.87 5.72 -1.30
C VAL A 309 -19.94 4.78 -0.10
N THR A 310 -18.84 4.06 0.16
CA THR A 310 -18.70 3.16 1.32
C THR A 310 -17.55 3.66 2.19
N PHE A 311 -17.76 3.60 3.51
CA PHE A 311 -16.78 4.01 4.51
C PHE A 311 -16.42 2.84 5.43
N SER A 312 -15.14 2.76 5.83
CA SER A 312 -14.74 2.19 7.11
C SER A 312 -14.76 3.33 8.14
N ASP A 313 -15.52 3.18 9.20
CA ASP A 313 -15.82 4.24 10.16
C ASP A 313 -15.47 3.79 11.57
N PRO A 314 -14.56 4.50 12.24
CA PRO A 314 -14.08 4.14 13.58
C PRO A 314 -15.16 4.12 14.68
N ILE A 315 -16.32 4.70 14.42
CA ILE A 315 -17.43 4.72 15.39
C ILE A 315 -18.55 3.74 15.01
N TYR A 316 -18.90 3.70 13.70
CA TYR A 316 -20.11 3.05 13.24
C TYR A 316 -19.87 1.77 12.43
N GLY A 317 -18.61 1.40 12.19
CA GLY A 317 -18.26 0.28 11.33
C GLY A 317 -18.43 0.60 9.85
N GLU A 318 -18.54 -0.43 9.02
CA GLU A 318 -18.76 -0.22 7.59
C GLU A 318 -20.20 0.26 7.32
N TRP A 319 -20.35 1.30 6.50
CA TRP A 319 -21.64 1.78 6.04
C TRP A 319 -21.55 2.52 4.71
N THR A 320 -22.70 2.64 4.03
CA THR A 320 -22.79 3.34 2.74
C THR A 320 -23.69 4.58 2.83
N ALA A 321 -23.43 5.54 1.95
CA ALA A 321 -24.23 6.76 1.81
C ALA A 321 -24.37 7.17 0.34
N GLU A 322 -25.35 8.05 0.09
CA GLU A 322 -25.51 8.71 -1.20
C GLU A 322 -24.26 9.54 -1.53
N LYS A 323 -23.70 9.34 -2.72
CA LYS A 323 -22.46 9.99 -3.16
C LYS A 323 -22.58 11.52 -3.23
N GLU A 324 -23.72 12.04 -3.66
CA GLU A 324 -23.96 13.48 -3.70
C GLU A 324 -23.96 14.09 -2.29
N ARG A 325 -24.61 13.41 -1.32
CA ARG A 325 -24.62 13.87 0.08
C ARG A 325 -23.23 13.83 0.71
N PHE A 326 -22.48 12.79 0.46
CA PHE A 326 -21.09 12.74 0.89
C PHE A 326 -20.29 13.92 0.34
N TYR A 327 -20.41 14.18 -0.97
CA TYR A 327 -19.62 15.21 -1.62
C TYR A 327 -19.99 16.63 -1.14
N GLU A 328 -21.26 16.89 -0.89
CA GLU A 328 -21.71 18.15 -0.27
C GLU A 328 -21.03 18.39 1.10
N ILE A 329 -21.06 17.39 1.96
CA ILE A 329 -20.46 17.48 3.30
C ILE A 329 -18.95 17.56 3.24
N TYR A 330 -18.32 16.74 2.39
CA TYR A 330 -16.88 16.76 2.17
C TYR A 330 -16.39 18.13 1.72
N GLN A 331 -17.07 18.77 0.75
CA GLN A 331 -16.78 20.13 0.33
C GLN A 331 -17.00 21.14 1.48
N GLY A 332 -18.10 21.01 2.21
CA GLY A 332 -18.39 21.86 3.37
C GLY A 332 -17.37 21.77 4.49
N MET A 333 -16.65 20.64 4.58
CA MET A 333 -15.52 20.42 5.51
C MET A 333 -14.16 20.84 4.92
N GLY A 334 -14.13 21.44 3.73
CA GLY A 334 -12.91 21.93 3.08
C GLY A 334 -12.25 20.92 2.16
N SER A 335 -12.94 19.88 1.73
CA SER A 335 -12.43 18.83 0.83
C SER A 335 -11.12 18.21 1.32
N ARG A 336 -11.04 17.90 2.62
CA ARG A 336 -9.84 17.42 3.28
C ARG A 336 -9.64 15.93 3.06
N ALA A 337 -8.46 15.56 2.59
CA ALA A 337 -8.17 14.17 2.25
C ALA A 337 -6.68 13.83 2.33
N VAL A 338 -6.40 12.57 2.74
CA VAL A 338 -5.06 11.98 2.80
C VAL A 338 -5.09 10.58 2.19
N VAL A 339 -4.07 10.24 1.40
CA VAL A 339 -3.79 8.89 0.89
C VAL A 339 -2.40 8.44 1.30
N ILE A 340 -2.17 7.13 1.29
CA ILE A 340 -0.84 6.53 1.50
C ILE A 340 -0.47 5.72 0.26
N GLY A 341 0.73 5.98 -0.30
CA GLY A 341 1.20 5.27 -1.49
C GLY A 341 2.63 5.56 -1.88
#